data_97f7e84ef4486d7411b7da49b13211f0
#
_entry.id   97f7e84ef4486d7411b7da49b13211f0
#
_cell.length_a   1.000
_cell.length_b   1.000
_cell.length_c   1.000
_cell.angle_alpha   90.00
_cell.angle_beta   90.00
_cell.angle_gamma   90.00
#
_symmetry.space_group_name_H-M   'P 1'
#
loop_
_entity.id
_entity.type
_entity.pdbx_description
1 polymer ?
#
loop_
_entity_poly.entity_id
_entity_poly.type
_entity_poly.pdbx_seq_one_letter_code
_entity_poly.pdbx_strand_id
1 'polypeptide(L)'
;EYPIGKNGEAYIDYRWYSKSGFKPQVGYRHYLPWGTASVGYSKESNEYNDETVWVEKIGEARLDTHTYHVGNSPITVRGGVNVGYWKEDSVKGSHKEYYAEVSHDPIKLGKNADLRFLGGYQRDYYGYDGSIRSMPYWGARFQSKVGNRANVWVSYNQRNITYNNSPYRFDTTELPKELIYGGTYKLTRLDDISVSVKNNMMSGDIDSIYYTWHRDLHSFDMYLTYKDGHKNRDNQWKIKFVGKDF
;
A
#
# COMPACT_ATOMS: atom_id res chain seq x y z
N GLU A 1 -20.79 -7.21 3.26
CA GLU A 1 -20.65 -8.10 2.10
C GLU A 1 -21.90 -8.95 1.96
N TYR A 2 -22.38 -9.15 0.75
CA TYR A 2 -23.56 -9.96 0.43
C TYR A 2 -23.22 -10.95 -0.68
N PRO A 3 -23.27 -12.26 -0.42
CA PRO A 3 -22.93 -13.27 -1.42
C PRO A 3 -23.94 -13.29 -2.57
N ILE A 4 -23.46 -13.39 -3.79
CA ILE A 4 -24.24 -13.50 -5.03
C ILE A 4 -23.80 -14.76 -5.77
N GLY A 5 -24.63 -15.80 -5.69
CA GLY A 5 -24.30 -17.12 -6.25
C GLY A 5 -23.14 -17.79 -5.50
N LYS A 6 -22.40 -18.69 -6.21
CA LYS A 6 -21.32 -19.47 -5.58
C LYS A 6 -19.99 -18.73 -5.48
N ASN A 7 -19.72 -17.83 -6.40
CA ASN A 7 -18.39 -17.23 -6.58
C ASN A 7 -18.42 -15.71 -6.64
N GLY A 8 -19.54 -15.08 -6.29
CA GLY A 8 -19.67 -13.64 -6.36
C GLY A 8 -20.13 -13.03 -5.05
N GLU A 9 -19.78 -11.78 -4.84
CA GLU A 9 -20.25 -10.99 -3.72
C GLU A 9 -20.44 -9.53 -4.11
N ALA A 10 -21.51 -8.92 -3.62
CA ALA A 10 -21.63 -7.48 -3.58
C ALA A 10 -21.05 -6.97 -2.25
N TYR A 11 -20.34 -5.88 -2.30
CA TYR A 11 -19.77 -5.28 -1.11
C TYR A 11 -20.10 -3.79 -1.02
N ILE A 12 -20.31 -3.36 0.20
CA ILE A 12 -20.37 -1.97 0.59
C ILE A 12 -19.43 -1.83 1.77
N ASP A 13 -18.45 -0.98 1.66
CA ASP A 13 -17.53 -0.62 2.75
C ASP A 13 -17.54 0.90 2.92
N TYR A 14 -17.60 1.34 4.14
CA TYR A 14 -17.36 2.74 4.43
C TYR A 14 -16.39 2.89 5.57
N ARG A 15 -15.41 3.76 5.31
CA ARG A 15 -14.43 4.13 6.32
C ARG A 15 -14.51 5.62 6.53
N TRP A 16 -14.59 6.01 7.78
CA TRP A 16 -14.54 7.40 8.14
C TRP A 16 -13.22 7.69 8.86
N TYR A 17 -12.59 8.81 8.48
CA TYR A 17 -11.34 9.26 9.07
C TYR A 17 -11.49 10.73 9.47
N SER A 18 -11.12 11.08 10.71
CA SER A 18 -11.33 12.43 11.26
C SER A 18 -10.70 13.56 10.43
N LYS A 19 -9.58 13.31 9.77
CA LYS A 19 -8.92 14.30 8.90
C LYS A 19 -9.32 14.19 7.43
N SER A 20 -9.51 12.99 6.93
CA SER A 20 -9.75 12.72 5.52
C SER A 20 -11.21 12.39 5.17
N GLY A 21 -12.11 12.44 6.14
CA GLY A 21 -13.54 12.29 5.88
C GLY A 21 -13.99 10.88 5.48
N PHE A 22 -15.06 10.82 4.71
CA PHE A 22 -15.77 9.59 4.38
C PHE A 22 -15.24 8.95 3.09
N LYS A 23 -14.88 7.67 3.14
CA LYS A 23 -14.36 6.86 2.04
C LYS A 23 -15.32 5.71 1.71
N PRO A 24 -16.35 5.95 0.89
CA PRO A 24 -17.25 4.90 0.47
C PRO A 24 -16.62 4.03 -0.61
N GLN A 25 -16.91 2.74 -0.55
CA GLN A 25 -16.61 1.78 -1.60
C GLN A 25 -17.85 0.91 -1.81
N VAL A 26 -18.26 0.72 -3.04
CA VAL A 26 -19.37 -0.14 -3.41
C VAL A 26 -19.05 -0.86 -4.71
N GLY A 27 -19.35 -2.14 -4.77
CA GLY A 27 -19.06 -2.88 -5.98
C GLY A 27 -19.50 -4.34 -5.92
N TYR A 28 -19.11 -5.03 -6.96
CA TYR A 28 -19.26 -6.46 -7.10
C TYR A 28 -17.91 -7.10 -7.35
N ARG A 29 -17.68 -8.26 -6.74
CA ARG A 29 -16.49 -9.08 -6.92
C ARG A 29 -16.90 -10.49 -7.31
N HIS A 30 -16.19 -11.04 -8.29
CA HIS A 30 -16.36 -12.41 -8.75
C HIS A 30 -15.04 -13.16 -8.64
N TYR A 31 -15.07 -14.29 -7.93
CA TYR A 31 -13.92 -15.14 -7.73
C TYR A 31 -13.84 -16.16 -8.86
N LEU A 32 -12.76 -16.10 -9.62
CA LEU A 32 -12.43 -17.00 -10.69
C LEU A 32 -11.43 -18.07 -10.19
N PRO A 33 -11.35 -19.25 -10.81
CA PRO A 33 -10.35 -20.25 -10.42
C PRO A 33 -8.91 -19.75 -10.49
N TRP A 34 -8.66 -18.73 -11.30
CA TRP A 34 -7.33 -18.18 -11.57
C TRP A 34 -7.14 -16.72 -11.10
N GLY A 35 -8.17 -16.11 -10.55
CA GLY A 35 -8.07 -14.73 -10.16
C GLY A 35 -9.37 -14.13 -9.63
N THR A 36 -9.43 -12.83 -9.61
CA THR A 36 -10.60 -12.07 -9.16
C THR A 36 -10.94 -10.98 -10.16
N ALA A 37 -12.18 -10.93 -10.60
CA ALA A 37 -12.75 -9.83 -11.37
C ALA A 37 -13.60 -8.95 -10.44
N SER A 38 -13.47 -7.64 -10.53
CA SER A 38 -14.32 -6.72 -9.76
C SER A 38 -14.72 -5.51 -10.58
N VAL A 39 -15.86 -4.92 -10.21
CA VAL A 39 -16.31 -3.64 -10.74
C VAL A 39 -16.93 -2.83 -9.61
N GLY A 40 -16.64 -1.54 -9.55
CA GLY A 40 -17.19 -0.74 -8.47
C GLY A 40 -16.92 0.75 -8.57
N TYR A 41 -17.34 1.43 -7.52
CA TYR A 41 -17.04 2.82 -7.23
C TYR A 41 -16.27 2.88 -5.92
N SER A 42 -15.25 3.73 -5.87
CA SER A 42 -14.58 4.07 -4.63
C SER A 42 -14.22 5.56 -4.58
N LYS A 43 -14.22 6.09 -3.36
CA LYS A 43 -13.62 7.38 -3.06
C LYS A 43 -12.48 7.17 -2.09
N GLU A 44 -11.29 7.51 -2.52
CA GLU A 44 -10.05 7.25 -1.78
C GLU A 44 -9.30 8.55 -1.50
N SER A 45 -8.45 8.54 -0.51
CA SER A 45 -7.52 9.65 -0.27
C SER A 45 -6.11 9.14 -0.10
N ASN A 46 -5.16 9.96 -0.52
CA ASN A 46 -3.74 9.77 -0.28
C ASN A 46 -3.15 11.07 0.28
N GLU A 47 -1.97 11.01 0.84
CA GLU A 47 -1.20 12.20 1.21
C GLU A 47 -0.22 12.53 0.08
N TYR A 48 -0.22 13.78 -0.33
CA TYR A 48 0.73 14.33 -1.29
C TYR A 48 1.23 15.68 -0.79
N ASN A 49 2.53 15.82 -0.56
CA ASN A 49 3.14 17.00 0.07
C ASN A 49 2.40 17.45 1.35
N ASP A 50 2.08 16.47 2.23
CA ASP A 50 1.33 16.65 3.48
C ASP A 50 -0.14 17.14 3.34
N GLU A 51 -0.62 17.32 2.11
CA GLU A 51 -2.02 17.58 1.81
C GLU A 51 -2.80 16.28 1.59
N THR A 52 -4.04 16.23 2.09
CA THR A 52 -4.94 15.12 1.77
C THR A 52 -5.57 15.35 0.41
N VAL A 53 -5.19 14.56 -0.58
CA VAL A 53 -5.80 14.55 -1.92
C VAL A 53 -6.82 13.45 -2.05
N TRP A 54 -7.90 13.73 -2.77
CA TRP A 54 -9.02 12.81 -2.95
C TRP A 54 -9.19 12.43 -4.42
N VAL A 55 -9.42 11.15 -4.66
CA VAL A 55 -9.82 10.65 -5.98
C VAL A 55 -11.13 9.88 -5.88
N GLU A 56 -12.01 10.11 -6.84
CA GLU A 56 -13.18 9.28 -7.11
C GLU A 56 -12.88 8.36 -8.29
N LYS A 57 -13.01 7.06 -8.08
CA LYS A 57 -12.84 6.02 -9.09
C LYS A 57 -14.22 5.51 -9.48
N ILE A 58 -14.66 5.82 -10.69
CA ILE A 58 -16.03 5.61 -11.14
C ILE A 58 -16.06 4.46 -12.14
N GLY A 59 -16.84 3.42 -11.83
CA GLY A 59 -16.96 2.26 -12.70
C GLY A 59 -15.63 1.56 -12.96
N GLU A 60 -14.77 1.50 -11.94
CA GLU A 60 -13.47 0.85 -12.05
C GLU A 60 -13.69 -0.67 -12.16
N ALA A 61 -13.28 -1.25 -13.29
CA ALA A 61 -13.25 -2.67 -13.52
C ALA A 61 -11.82 -3.18 -13.41
N ARG A 62 -11.62 -4.20 -12.60
CA ARG A 62 -10.31 -4.76 -12.27
C ARG A 62 -10.32 -6.28 -12.43
N LEU A 63 -9.23 -6.81 -12.95
CA LEU A 63 -8.97 -8.23 -13.09
C LEU A 63 -7.57 -8.53 -12.56
N ASP A 64 -7.49 -9.29 -11.49
CA ASP A 64 -6.24 -9.69 -10.86
C ASP A 64 -6.08 -11.20 -10.89
N THR A 65 -4.90 -11.69 -11.23
CA THR A 65 -4.58 -13.11 -11.06
C THR A 65 -4.32 -13.45 -9.59
N HIS A 66 -4.52 -14.69 -9.22
CA HIS A 66 -3.92 -15.20 -7.98
C HIS A 66 -2.39 -15.13 -8.08
N THR A 67 -1.73 -15.26 -6.95
CA THR A 67 -0.28 -15.46 -6.93
C THR A 67 0.02 -16.92 -7.23
N TYR A 68 0.82 -17.19 -8.26
CA TYR A 68 1.20 -18.52 -8.69
C TYR A 68 2.69 -18.75 -8.50
N HIS A 69 3.04 -19.95 -8.06
CA HIS A 69 4.42 -20.42 -8.13
C HIS A 69 4.79 -20.82 -9.57
N VAL A 70 5.99 -20.48 -9.97
CA VAL A 70 6.55 -20.91 -11.26
C VAL A 70 7.05 -22.33 -11.12
N GLY A 71 6.23 -23.31 -11.46
CA GLY A 71 6.51 -24.71 -11.23
C GLY A 71 6.72 -25.03 -9.75
N ASN A 72 7.80 -25.73 -9.43
CA ASN A 72 8.20 -26.04 -8.05
C ASN A 72 9.25 -25.05 -7.47
N SER A 73 9.45 -23.93 -8.15
CA SER A 73 10.40 -22.92 -7.69
C SER A 73 9.83 -22.05 -6.56
N PRO A 74 10.65 -21.39 -5.76
CA PRO A 74 10.20 -20.40 -4.77
C PRO A 74 9.83 -19.06 -5.40
N ILE A 75 9.73 -18.98 -6.72
CA ILE A 75 9.36 -17.76 -7.43
C ILE A 75 7.87 -17.73 -7.64
N THR A 76 7.25 -16.63 -7.30
CA THR A 76 5.82 -16.38 -7.51
C THR A 76 5.60 -15.24 -8.49
N VAL A 77 4.50 -15.34 -9.23
CA VAL A 77 4.08 -14.33 -10.21
C VAL A 77 2.63 -13.96 -9.99
N ARG A 78 2.30 -12.70 -10.19
CA ARG A 78 0.94 -12.21 -10.28
C ARG A 78 0.86 -11.04 -11.25
N GLY A 79 -0.33 -10.72 -11.72
CA GLY A 79 -0.55 -9.57 -12.58
C GLY A 79 -2.02 -9.19 -12.64
N GLY A 80 -2.29 -8.07 -13.25
CA GLY A 80 -3.65 -7.61 -13.40
C GLY A 80 -3.78 -6.44 -14.36
N VAL A 81 -5.04 -6.13 -14.60
CA VAL A 81 -5.45 -4.98 -15.41
C VAL A 81 -6.55 -4.23 -14.69
N ASN A 82 -6.53 -2.92 -14.82
CA ASN A 82 -7.53 -2.04 -14.25
C ASN A 82 -7.96 -1.03 -15.30
N VAL A 83 -9.25 -0.77 -15.41
CA VAL A 83 -9.81 0.27 -16.28
C VAL A 83 -10.94 0.97 -15.56
N GLY A 84 -10.96 2.30 -15.61
CA GLY A 84 -12.00 3.08 -14.96
C GLY A 84 -11.94 4.54 -15.37
N TYR A 85 -12.74 5.34 -14.69
CA TYR A 85 -12.74 6.79 -14.83
C TYR A 85 -12.41 7.41 -13.48
N TRP A 86 -11.33 8.19 -13.47
CA TRP A 86 -10.83 8.84 -12.27
C TRP A 86 -11.16 10.34 -12.28
N LYS A 87 -11.47 10.86 -11.10
CA LYS A 87 -11.73 12.28 -10.89
C LYS A 87 -11.05 12.74 -9.61
N GLU A 88 -10.13 13.69 -9.75
CA GLU A 88 -9.45 14.40 -8.66
C GLU A 88 -9.59 15.90 -8.93
N ASP A 89 -10.39 16.59 -8.14
CA ASP A 89 -10.71 18.01 -8.33
C ASP A 89 -11.15 18.34 -9.79
N SER A 90 -10.35 19.13 -10.51
CA SER A 90 -10.57 19.47 -11.92
C SER A 90 -10.00 18.46 -12.90
N VAL A 91 -9.10 17.58 -12.45
CA VAL A 91 -8.47 16.53 -13.28
C VAL A 91 -9.41 15.34 -13.35
N LYS A 92 -9.86 14.96 -14.55
CA LYS A 92 -10.78 13.85 -14.76
C LYS A 92 -10.56 13.19 -16.11
N GLY A 93 -10.61 11.87 -16.13
CA GLY A 93 -10.42 11.12 -17.37
C GLY A 93 -10.41 9.61 -17.16
N SER A 94 -10.37 8.86 -18.26
CA SER A 94 -10.18 7.42 -18.19
C SER A 94 -8.79 7.10 -17.66
N HIS A 95 -8.72 6.02 -16.90
CA HIS A 95 -7.47 5.44 -16.41
C HIS A 95 -7.42 3.96 -16.80
N LYS A 96 -6.26 3.52 -17.29
CA LYS A 96 -6.00 2.11 -17.58
C LYS A 96 -4.64 1.76 -16.99
N GLU A 97 -4.58 0.66 -16.26
CA GLU A 97 -3.38 0.15 -15.63
C GLU A 97 -3.15 -1.31 -16.02
N TYR A 98 -1.91 -1.66 -16.25
CA TYR A 98 -1.45 -3.04 -16.39
C TYR A 98 -0.27 -3.24 -15.46
N TYR A 99 -0.26 -4.32 -14.72
CA TYR A 99 0.90 -4.65 -13.89
C TYR A 99 1.24 -6.14 -13.94
N ALA A 100 2.51 -6.40 -13.75
CA ALA A 100 3.03 -7.76 -13.50
C ALA A 100 4.08 -7.68 -12.39
N GLU A 101 4.04 -8.62 -11.48
CA GLU A 101 4.93 -8.71 -10.34
C GLU A 101 5.49 -10.12 -10.22
N VAL A 102 6.78 -10.18 -9.91
CA VAL A 102 7.52 -11.39 -9.58
C VAL A 102 8.06 -11.23 -8.17
N SER A 103 7.90 -12.23 -7.34
CA SER A 103 8.49 -12.24 -6.00
C SER A 103 9.10 -13.60 -5.68
N HIS A 104 9.96 -13.62 -4.69
CA HIS A 104 10.57 -14.84 -4.17
C HIS A 104 9.97 -15.14 -2.80
N ASP A 105 9.66 -16.40 -2.53
CA ASP A 105 9.26 -16.82 -1.21
C ASP A 105 10.29 -16.35 -0.16
N PRO A 106 9.87 -16.10 1.07
CA PRO A 106 10.79 -15.58 2.07
C PRO A 106 11.99 -16.51 2.28
N ILE A 107 13.20 -16.02 1.97
CA ILE A 107 14.46 -16.73 2.21
C ILE A 107 14.73 -16.71 3.72
N LYS A 108 14.67 -17.87 4.36
CA LYS A 108 14.93 -18.00 5.79
C LYS A 108 16.43 -17.93 6.08
N LEU A 109 16.84 -16.96 6.88
CA LEU A 109 18.19 -16.78 7.37
C LEU A 109 18.26 -17.23 8.83
N GLY A 110 18.22 -18.54 9.03
CA GLY A 110 18.10 -19.15 10.34
C GLY A 110 16.66 -19.13 10.89
N LYS A 111 16.52 -19.19 12.22
CA LYS A 111 15.20 -19.32 12.88
C LYS A 111 14.44 -17.99 13.02
N ASN A 112 15.15 -16.89 13.02
CA ASN A 112 14.63 -15.60 13.44
C ASN A 112 14.62 -14.51 12.36
N ALA A 113 15.20 -14.76 11.20
CA ALA A 113 15.32 -13.77 10.16
C ALA A 113 14.83 -14.28 8.80
N ASP A 114 14.28 -13.38 8.00
CA ASP A 114 13.94 -13.64 6.60
C ASP A 114 14.29 -12.44 5.71
N LEU A 115 14.52 -12.78 4.45
CA LEU A 115 14.78 -11.83 3.38
C LEU A 115 13.74 -12.06 2.27
N ARG A 116 13.16 -10.99 1.76
CA ARG A 116 12.15 -11.02 0.69
C ARG A 116 12.59 -10.12 -0.44
N PHE A 117 12.30 -10.55 -1.65
CA PHE A 117 12.50 -9.78 -2.87
C PHE A 117 11.21 -9.71 -3.66
N LEU A 118 11.00 -8.59 -4.27
CA LEU A 118 9.95 -8.41 -5.27
C LEU A 118 10.47 -7.54 -6.41
N GLY A 119 9.92 -7.71 -7.58
CA GLY A 119 10.14 -6.84 -8.72
C GLY A 119 8.92 -6.87 -9.62
N GLY A 120 8.71 -5.82 -10.38
CA GLY A 120 7.56 -5.75 -11.24
C GLY A 120 7.63 -4.60 -12.22
N TYR A 121 6.57 -4.53 -12.98
CA TYR A 121 6.35 -3.48 -13.97
C TYR A 121 4.90 -3.04 -13.92
N GLN A 122 4.67 -1.74 -13.88
CA GLN A 122 3.36 -1.12 -13.99
C GLN A 122 3.36 -0.14 -15.15
N ARG A 123 2.26 -0.09 -15.88
CA ARG A 123 2.05 0.87 -16.95
C ARG A 123 0.64 1.44 -16.86
N ASP A 124 0.58 2.76 -16.83
CA ASP A 124 -0.64 3.54 -16.72
C ASP A 124 -0.86 4.39 -17.97
N TYR A 125 -2.11 4.54 -18.36
CA TYR A 125 -2.57 5.41 -19.43
C TYR A 125 -3.63 6.35 -18.87
N TYR A 126 -3.39 7.64 -18.98
CA TYR A 126 -4.27 8.68 -18.46
C TYR A 126 -4.99 9.40 -19.59
N GLY A 127 -6.33 9.27 -19.64
CA GLY A 127 -7.14 9.89 -20.68
C GLY A 127 -7.38 11.38 -20.47
N TYR A 128 -6.94 11.95 -19.33
CA TYR A 128 -7.04 13.39 -19.07
C TYR A 128 -6.16 14.22 -20.01
N ASP A 129 -4.91 13.82 -20.15
CA ASP A 129 -3.88 14.53 -20.93
C ASP A 129 -3.19 13.66 -21.99
N GLY A 130 -3.62 12.39 -22.11
CA GLY A 130 -3.01 11.40 -22.99
C GLY A 130 -1.65 10.89 -22.52
N SER A 131 -1.23 11.23 -21.30
CA SER A 131 0.06 10.81 -20.77
C SER A 131 0.13 9.31 -20.48
N ILE A 132 1.36 8.80 -20.50
CA ILE A 132 1.68 7.40 -20.19
C ILE A 132 2.76 7.41 -19.12
N ARG A 133 2.57 6.61 -18.08
CA ARG A 133 3.61 6.31 -17.09
C ARG A 133 4.02 4.85 -17.24
N SER A 134 5.32 4.60 -17.25
CA SER A 134 5.88 3.25 -17.15
C SER A 134 6.79 3.20 -15.94
N MET A 135 6.58 2.23 -15.08
CA MET A 135 7.23 2.15 -13.78
C MET A 135 7.72 0.72 -13.51
N PRO A 136 8.91 0.34 -14.01
CA PRO A 136 9.60 -0.82 -13.46
C PRO A 136 9.99 -0.52 -12.01
N TYR A 137 9.77 -1.50 -11.13
CA TYR A 137 10.07 -1.36 -9.71
C TYR A 137 10.68 -2.64 -9.15
N TRP A 138 11.42 -2.50 -8.08
CA TRP A 138 11.92 -3.62 -7.30
C TRP A 138 12.10 -3.22 -5.84
N GLY A 139 12.10 -4.21 -4.97
CA GLY A 139 12.30 -4.02 -3.55
C GLY A 139 12.92 -5.23 -2.89
N ALA A 140 13.58 -4.96 -1.77
CA ALA A 140 14.12 -5.97 -0.89
C ALA A 140 13.78 -5.62 0.56
N ARG A 141 13.39 -6.60 1.34
CA ARG A 141 13.07 -6.43 2.77
C ARG A 141 13.75 -7.53 3.58
N PHE A 142 14.56 -7.10 4.52
CA PHE A 142 15.07 -7.95 5.59
C PHE A 142 14.30 -7.68 6.86
N GLN A 143 13.97 -8.73 7.61
CA GLN A 143 13.42 -8.61 8.96
C GLN A 143 14.01 -9.68 9.87
N SER A 144 14.16 -9.35 11.15
CA SER A 144 14.70 -10.27 12.15
C SER A 144 14.06 -10.06 13.51
N LYS A 145 13.73 -11.16 14.17
CA LYS A 145 13.37 -11.16 15.59
C LYS A 145 14.64 -11.16 16.44
N VAL A 146 14.74 -10.22 17.37
CA VAL A 146 15.85 -10.08 18.30
C VAL A 146 15.35 -10.45 19.69
N GLY A 147 15.69 -11.64 20.16
CA GLY A 147 15.10 -12.20 21.36
C GLY A 147 13.60 -12.42 21.24
N ASN A 148 12.89 -12.34 22.37
CA ASN A 148 11.43 -12.57 22.40
C ASN A 148 10.60 -11.29 22.36
N ARG A 149 11.24 -10.11 22.36
CA ARG A 149 10.55 -8.83 22.51
C ARG A 149 10.80 -7.81 21.40
N ALA A 150 11.83 -8.01 20.59
CA ALA A 150 12.15 -7.05 19.55
C ALA A 150 12.02 -7.67 18.15
N ASN A 151 11.60 -6.83 17.21
CA ASN A 151 11.63 -7.12 15.78
C ASN A 151 12.26 -5.92 15.07
N VAL A 152 13.20 -6.15 14.17
CA VAL A 152 13.87 -5.13 13.39
C VAL A 152 13.69 -5.41 11.91
N TRP A 153 13.61 -4.35 11.09
CA TRP A 153 13.50 -4.50 9.64
C TRP A 153 14.25 -3.39 8.92
N VAL A 154 14.65 -3.72 7.71
CA VAL A 154 15.09 -2.75 6.70
C VAL A 154 14.46 -3.13 5.37
N SER A 155 13.97 -2.14 4.64
CA SER A 155 13.33 -2.30 3.33
C SER A 155 13.87 -1.24 2.38
N TYR A 156 14.29 -1.66 1.21
CA TYR A 156 14.65 -0.78 0.11
C TYR A 156 13.63 -0.95 -1.00
N ASN A 157 13.14 0.17 -1.55
CA ASN A 157 12.22 0.19 -2.68
C ASN A 157 12.73 1.17 -3.73
N GLN A 158 12.71 0.76 -4.98
CA GLN A 158 13.03 1.61 -6.12
C GLN A 158 11.96 1.49 -7.18
N ARG A 159 11.49 2.65 -7.67
CA ARG A 159 10.55 2.80 -8.76
C ARG A 159 11.21 3.68 -9.82
N ASN A 160 11.40 3.16 -11.01
CA ASN A 160 12.01 3.90 -12.11
C ASN A 160 10.87 4.44 -13.00
N ILE A 161 10.46 5.67 -12.76
CA ILE A 161 9.39 6.30 -13.53
C ILE A 161 9.99 6.80 -14.84
N THR A 162 9.46 6.30 -15.96
CA THR A 162 9.80 6.75 -17.31
C THR A 162 8.59 7.45 -17.95
N TYR A 163 8.85 8.38 -18.83
CA TYR A 163 7.89 9.31 -19.42
C TYR A 163 7.43 10.38 -18.41
N ASN A 164 6.15 10.48 -18.13
CA ASN A 164 5.63 11.43 -17.15
C ASN A 164 5.23 10.74 -15.86
N ASN A 165 5.21 11.50 -14.79
CA ASN A 165 4.52 11.07 -13.57
C ASN A 165 3.00 11.17 -13.81
N SER A 166 2.18 10.73 -12.84
CA SER A 166 0.73 10.82 -12.94
C SER A 166 0.25 12.28 -13.06
N PRO A 167 -0.77 12.59 -13.86
CA PRO A 167 -1.46 13.87 -13.80
C PRO A 167 -2.31 14.02 -12.52
N TYR A 168 -2.58 12.91 -11.82
CA TYR A 168 -3.28 12.88 -10.54
C TYR A 168 -2.28 12.93 -9.39
N ARG A 169 -2.44 13.88 -8.47
CA ARG A 169 -1.62 13.98 -7.24
C ARG A 169 -1.78 12.74 -6.37
N PHE A 170 -2.99 12.16 -6.35
CA PHE A 170 -3.31 10.93 -5.65
C PHE A 170 -2.36 9.78 -6.01
N ASP A 171 -1.97 9.67 -7.27
CA ASP A 171 -1.19 8.56 -7.84
C ASP A 171 0.28 8.94 -8.10
N THR A 172 0.67 10.15 -7.73
CA THR A 172 2.05 10.61 -7.92
C THR A 172 3.00 9.91 -6.96
N THR A 173 4.12 9.41 -7.49
CA THR A 173 5.20 8.83 -6.69
C THR A 173 6.14 9.93 -6.21
N GLU A 174 6.11 10.28 -4.93
CA GLU A 174 6.97 11.31 -4.34
C GLU A 174 8.40 10.84 -4.12
N LEU A 175 8.57 9.59 -3.66
CA LEU A 175 9.87 8.99 -3.36
C LEU A 175 10.16 7.81 -4.27
N PRO A 176 10.81 8.04 -5.44
CA PRO A 176 11.15 6.95 -6.35
C PRO A 176 12.15 5.96 -5.76
N LYS A 177 13.02 6.41 -4.87
CA LYS A 177 13.98 5.55 -4.15
C LYS A 177 13.88 5.82 -2.67
N GLU A 178 13.52 4.81 -1.91
CA GLU A 178 13.34 4.91 -0.47
C GLU A 178 14.02 3.78 0.28
N LEU A 179 14.61 4.12 1.43
CA LEU A 179 15.08 3.18 2.42
C LEU A 179 14.27 3.37 3.69
N ILE A 180 13.58 2.32 4.12
CA ILE A 180 12.78 2.32 5.34
C ILE A 180 13.38 1.33 6.31
N TYR A 181 13.73 1.76 7.52
CA TYR A 181 14.23 0.85 8.55
C TYR A 181 13.64 1.20 9.90
N GLY A 182 13.60 0.23 10.77
CA GLY A 182 13.01 0.44 12.09
C GLY A 182 13.01 -0.79 12.95
N GLY A 183 12.32 -0.66 14.06
CA GLY A 183 12.12 -1.74 14.99
C GLY A 183 10.87 -1.56 15.82
N THR A 184 10.36 -2.69 16.32
CA THR A 184 9.28 -2.75 17.31
C THR A 184 9.82 -3.42 18.55
N TYR A 185 9.47 -2.90 19.71
CA TYR A 185 9.81 -3.48 21.00
C TYR A 185 8.55 -3.68 21.84
N LYS A 186 8.35 -4.91 22.31
CA LYS A 186 7.25 -5.27 23.20
C LYS A 186 7.55 -4.86 24.63
N LEU A 187 6.89 -3.80 25.09
CA LEU A 187 7.06 -3.27 26.46
C LEU A 187 6.38 -4.17 27.49
N THR A 188 5.11 -4.49 27.23
CA THR A 188 4.28 -5.32 28.11
C THR A 188 3.56 -6.41 27.28
N ARG A 189 2.63 -7.13 27.88
CA ARG A 189 1.78 -8.08 27.13
C ARG A 189 0.81 -7.37 26.18
N LEU A 190 0.47 -6.13 26.48
CA LEU A 190 -0.54 -5.33 25.77
C LEU A 190 0.06 -4.16 25.01
N ASP A 191 1.31 -3.78 25.28
CA ASP A 191 1.91 -2.58 24.73
C ASP A 191 3.17 -2.87 23.90
N ASP A 192 3.22 -2.28 22.71
CA ASP A 192 4.39 -2.25 21.85
C ASP A 192 4.75 -0.81 21.48
N ILE A 193 6.03 -0.53 21.35
CA ILE A 193 6.52 0.70 20.74
C ILE A 193 7.27 0.38 19.45
N SER A 194 7.12 1.21 18.43
CA SER A 194 7.89 1.10 17.20
C SER A 194 8.45 2.44 16.76
N VAL A 195 9.63 2.38 16.14
CA VAL A 195 10.24 3.52 15.46
C VAL A 195 10.54 3.09 14.04
N SER A 196 10.17 3.93 13.07
CA SER A 196 10.46 3.70 11.65
C SER A 196 10.98 4.99 11.03
N VAL A 197 12.12 4.89 10.36
CA VAL A 197 12.76 5.98 9.63
C VAL A 197 12.61 5.75 8.15
N LYS A 198 12.19 6.77 7.43
CA LYS A 198 12.06 6.76 5.98
C LYS A 198 13.05 7.75 5.39
N ASN A 199 13.93 7.27 4.54
CA ASN A 199 14.94 8.08 3.86
C ASN A 199 14.61 8.20 2.37
N ASN A 200 14.78 9.39 1.84
CA ASN A 200 14.82 9.66 0.41
C ASN A 200 16.22 9.36 -0.11
N MET A 201 16.38 8.25 -0.83
CA MET A 201 17.68 7.83 -1.37
C MET A 201 18.12 8.63 -2.61
N MET A 202 17.28 9.55 -3.11
CA MET A 202 17.68 10.47 -4.18
C MET A 202 18.42 11.69 -3.64
N SER A 203 17.95 12.26 -2.52
CA SER A 203 18.58 13.41 -1.87
C SER A 203 19.54 13.01 -0.74
N GLY A 204 19.46 11.79 -0.22
CA GLY A 204 20.17 11.32 0.95
C GLY A 204 19.59 11.81 2.28
N ASP A 205 18.46 12.50 2.25
CA ASP A 205 17.83 13.08 3.44
C ASP A 205 16.83 12.11 4.10
N ILE A 206 16.64 12.29 5.41
CA ILE A 206 15.51 11.71 6.11
C ILE A 206 14.24 12.43 5.65
N ASP A 207 13.26 11.66 5.14
CA ASP A 207 11.95 12.17 4.75
C ASP A 207 11.03 12.30 5.98
N SER A 208 10.98 11.26 6.80
CA SER A 208 10.13 11.24 7.98
C SER A 208 10.55 10.17 8.98
N ILE A 209 10.22 10.42 10.27
CA ILE A 209 10.39 9.45 11.34
C ILE A 209 9.03 9.24 11.99
N TYR A 210 8.66 7.98 12.17
CA TYR A 210 7.39 7.59 12.78
C TYR A 210 7.68 6.95 14.14
N TYR A 211 7.03 7.44 15.17
CA TYR A 211 7.01 6.86 16.51
C TYR A 211 5.60 6.37 16.77
N THR A 212 5.42 5.08 16.98
CA THR A 212 4.10 4.51 17.20
C THR A 212 4.06 3.76 18.52
N TRP A 213 3.08 4.07 19.33
CA TRP A 213 2.67 3.25 20.45
C TRP A 213 1.40 2.50 20.07
N HIS A 214 1.44 1.19 20.25
CA HIS A 214 0.32 0.29 20.08
C HIS A 214 -0.09 -0.27 21.42
N ARG A 215 -1.41 -0.34 21.67
CA ARG A 215 -2.01 -0.97 22.82
C ARG A 215 -3.17 -1.86 22.42
N ASP A 216 -3.11 -3.12 22.87
CA ASP A 216 -4.20 -4.07 22.82
C ASP A 216 -5.23 -3.72 23.92
N LEU A 217 -6.46 -3.40 23.52
CA LEU A 217 -7.59 -3.08 24.41
C LEU A 217 -8.68 -4.17 24.36
N HIS A 218 -8.31 -5.42 24.09
CA HIS A 218 -9.17 -6.60 23.94
C HIS A 218 -10.07 -6.56 22.71
N SER A 219 -11.07 -5.69 22.70
CA SER A 219 -12.03 -5.57 21.58
C SER A 219 -11.50 -4.79 20.40
N PHE A 220 -10.45 -4.02 20.59
CA PHE A 220 -9.80 -3.24 19.54
C PHE A 220 -8.34 -2.97 19.89
N ASP A 221 -7.56 -2.69 18.83
CA ASP A 221 -6.20 -2.20 18.93
C ASP A 221 -6.17 -0.67 18.79
N MET A 222 -5.44 0.00 19.66
CA MET A 222 -5.21 1.44 19.60
C MET A 222 -3.78 1.72 19.14
N TYR A 223 -3.63 2.59 18.16
CA TYR A 223 -2.34 3.08 17.68
C TYR A 223 -2.29 4.58 17.86
N LEU A 224 -1.27 5.07 18.57
CA LEU A 224 -0.92 6.48 18.65
C LEU A 224 0.40 6.67 17.90
N THR A 225 0.36 7.40 16.79
CA THR A 225 1.54 7.64 15.95
C THR A 225 1.86 9.13 15.91
N TYR A 226 3.11 9.47 16.18
CA TYR A 226 3.70 10.75 15.89
C TYR A 226 4.60 10.63 14.67
N LYS A 227 4.35 11.44 13.64
CA LYS A 227 5.21 11.60 12.47
C LYS A 227 6.02 12.88 12.68
N ASP A 228 7.33 12.74 12.71
CA ASP A 228 8.27 13.83 12.57
C ASP A 228 8.58 14.00 11.07
N GLY A 229 8.07 15.07 10.50
CA GLY A 229 8.23 15.39 9.08
C GLY A 229 9.52 16.17 8.83
N HIS A 230 10.65 15.55 9.03
CA HIS A 230 11.98 16.16 8.96
C HIS A 230 12.16 17.11 7.76
N LYS A 231 12.75 18.31 8.01
CA LYS A 231 13.09 19.39 7.07
C LYS A 231 11.93 20.09 6.33
N ASN A 232 11.13 19.35 5.54
CA ASN A 232 10.16 19.95 4.60
C ASN A 232 8.75 19.35 4.74
N ARG A 233 8.51 18.57 5.78
CA ARG A 233 7.23 17.92 6.04
C ARG A 233 6.67 18.35 7.38
N ASP A 234 5.36 18.40 7.49
CA ASP A 234 4.68 18.74 8.74
C ASP A 234 4.73 17.61 9.76
N ASN A 235 4.85 17.98 11.02
CA ASN A 235 4.68 17.07 12.15
C ASN A 235 3.21 16.73 12.32
N GLN A 236 2.89 15.45 12.50
CA GLN A 236 1.51 15.00 12.58
C GLN A 236 1.30 13.99 13.71
N TRP A 237 0.14 14.12 14.36
CA TRP A 237 -0.38 13.10 15.27
C TRP A 237 -1.51 12.34 14.62
N LYS A 238 -1.51 11.02 14.77
CA LYS A 238 -2.56 10.14 14.29
C LYS A 238 -2.96 9.15 15.37
N ILE A 239 -4.25 9.08 15.64
CA ILE A 239 -4.84 8.03 16.47
C ILE A 239 -5.67 7.13 15.57
N LYS A 240 -5.48 5.81 15.70
CA LYS A 240 -6.23 4.80 14.95
C LYS A 240 -6.73 3.74 15.92
N PHE A 241 -8.00 3.37 15.76
CA PHE A 241 -8.60 2.21 16.42
C PHE A 241 -8.95 1.17 15.37
N VAL A 242 -8.65 -0.09 15.65
CA VAL A 242 -8.95 -1.22 14.75
C VAL A 242 -9.73 -2.24 15.58
N GLY A 243 -10.98 -2.46 15.22
CA GLY A 243 -11.81 -3.50 15.84
C GLY A 243 -11.22 -4.89 15.58
N LYS A 244 -11.39 -5.79 16.54
CA LYS A 244 -11.04 -7.22 16.42
C LYS A 244 -12.33 -8.00 16.18
N ASP A 245 -12.28 -8.91 15.22
CA ASP A 245 -13.34 -9.88 15.02
C ASP A 245 -13.26 -10.91 16.18
N PHE A 246 -14.41 -11.22 16.76
CA PHE A 246 -14.57 -12.23 17.81
C PHE A 246 -15.13 -13.51 17.24
#